data_80baeba1c6fc195570c9f3ba340a0ff4
#
_entry.id   80baeba1c6fc195570c9f3ba340a0ff4
#
_cell.length_a   1.000
_cell.length_b   1.000
_cell.length_c   1.000
_cell.angle_alpha   90.00
_cell.angle_beta   90.00
_cell.angle_gamma   90.00
#
_symmetry.space_group_name_H-M   'P 1'
#
loop_
_entity.id
_entity.type
_entity.pdbx_description
1 polymer ?
#
loop_
_entity_poly.entity_id
_entity_poly.type
_entity_poly.pdbx_seq_one_letter_code
_entity_poly.pdbx_strand_id
1 'polypeptide(L)'
;VRKRIRFGIPLVVIVGAALVVAGVATATSSRSHSASVLPTSSCAKLQSSGSPQFIIASDLPLQGSSRTQTVEMTKAIAYTIKQAGYKAGKYTVGYQSCDDSTAQAGKWDPAKCAANAGNYVRDKSVIGVIGTFNSGCAEIEIPIANRASLGYASPANTYDGLTQVQPGVTAAGEPGKYYPTGKRNYVRVVAADINQGTADALLLKQKKITSVFILNDKEAYGLGIANDMRNGAKKNGLKIAGFAAWDPKAASYQDLATKIQSSGAKAVFLGGLECENGGKLIKDLRAGLGADFLIEAPDGFSSFKDTVAHAGDAAEGMFISIAGQPYAQLGKGGKAFAAGFGKSIGLKAKDVNPYSNYGATATLTMLKAIANSDGTRASVTANLFKTSFADSPVGPFKLNANGDTSGATMSFYTIKGGQAVFSTLINPAK
;
A
#
# COMPACT_ATOMS: atom_id res chain seq x y z
N VAL A 1 -80.71 32.09 13.90
CA VAL A 1 -81.12 33.53 13.96
C VAL A 1 -80.11 34.35 13.17
N ARG A 2 -80.50 34.72 12.04
CA ARG A 2 -80.49 35.92 11.22
C ARG A 2 -79.65 37.15 11.76
N LYS A 3 -78.78 37.72 10.88
CA LYS A 3 -78.95 38.95 10.07
C LYS A 3 -77.59 39.32 9.45
N ARG A 4 -77.36 39.41 8.15
CA ARG A 4 -77.56 40.44 7.08
C ARG A 4 -77.10 41.84 7.59
N ILE A 5 -76.24 42.59 6.90
CA ILE A 5 -76.18 43.31 5.65
C ILE A 5 -75.06 44.39 5.88
N ARG A 6 -74.23 44.92 5.03
CA ARG A 6 -74.31 45.62 3.76
C ARG A 6 -72.95 46.08 3.22
N PHE A 7 -72.86 46.11 1.94
CA PHE A 7 -72.05 46.78 0.98
C PHE A 7 -71.38 48.13 1.28
N GLY A 8 -70.20 48.30 0.66
CA GLY A 8 -69.61 49.59 0.37
C GLY A 8 -68.35 49.50 -0.50
N ILE A 9 -68.49 49.69 -1.83
CA ILE A 9 -67.43 50.07 -2.77
C ILE A 9 -67.62 51.59 -2.96
N PRO A 10 -66.61 52.42 -3.20
CA PRO A 10 -65.53 52.43 -4.18
C PRO A 10 -64.23 53.16 -3.74
N LEU A 11 -63.15 53.01 -4.40
CA LEU A 11 -62.46 54.07 -5.22
C LEU A 11 -61.18 53.53 -5.83
N VAL A 12 -61.13 53.56 -7.12
CA VAL A 12 -59.94 53.30 -7.93
C VAL A 12 -59.03 54.49 -7.88
N VAL A 13 -57.78 54.31 -7.47
CA VAL A 13 -56.70 55.25 -7.75
C VAL A 13 -55.57 54.48 -8.46
N ILE A 14 -55.44 54.76 -9.77
CA ILE A 14 -54.32 54.30 -10.57
C ILE A 14 -53.14 55.20 -10.27
N VAL A 15 -52.09 54.62 -9.65
CA VAL A 15 -50.78 55.25 -9.59
C VAL A 15 -49.80 54.35 -10.36
N GLY A 16 -49.31 54.87 -11.45
CA GLY A 16 -48.27 54.18 -12.25
C GLY A 16 -46.98 54.05 -11.46
N ALA A 17 -46.53 52.84 -11.30
CA ALA A 17 -45.21 52.55 -10.75
C ALA A 17 -44.31 52.04 -11.87
N ALA A 18 -43.27 52.80 -12.16
CA ALA A 18 -42.19 52.42 -13.06
C ALA A 18 -41.49 51.17 -12.53
N LEU A 19 -41.44 50.09 -13.32
CA LEU A 19 -40.66 48.90 -13.05
C LEU A 19 -39.16 49.24 -13.19
N VAL A 20 -38.47 49.44 -12.11
CA VAL A 20 -36.98 49.33 -12.06
C VAL A 20 -36.66 47.87 -11.92
N VAL A 21 -36.24 47.22 -13.02
CA VAL A 21 -35.64 45.90 -12.97
C VAL A 21 -34.23 46.03 -12.37
N ALA A 22 -34.11 45.85 -11.06
CA ALA A 22 -32.84 45.64 -10.41
C ALA A 22 -32.40 44.20 -10.70
N GLY A 23 -31.45 44.02 -11.62
CA GLY A 23 -30.79 42.77 -11.86
C GLY A 23 -30.02 42.35 -10.60
N VAL A 24 -30.56 41.38 -9.86
CA VAL A 24 -29.83 40.71 -8.80
C VAL A 24 -28.80 39.80 -9.44
N ALA A 25 -27.59 40.32 -9.63
CA ALA A 25 -26.43 39.48 -9.95
C ALA A 25 -26.17 38.62 -8.69
N THR A 26 -26.64 37.36 -8.70
CA THR A 26 -26.21 36.35 -7.74
C THR A 26 -24.74 36.07 -8.01
N ALA A 27 -23.87 36.83 -7.34
CA ALA A 27 -22.48 36.46 -7.20
C ALA A 27 -22.45 35.15 -6.40
N THR A 28 -22.34 34.02 -7.09
CA THR A 28 -21.93 32.76 -6.50
C THR A 28 -20.51 32.96 -6.01
N SER A 29 -20.38 33.43 -4.75
CA SER A 29 -19.09 33.38 -4.05
C SER A 29 -18.73 31.89 -3.94
N SER A 30 -17.83 31.41 -4.78
CA SER A 30 -17.14 30.17 -4.56
C SER A 30 -16.36 30.36 -3.23
N ARG A 31 -16.97 29.96 -2.10
CA ARG A 31 -16.24 29.81 -0.85
C ARG A 31 -15.12 28.84 -1.16
N SER A 32 -13.90 29.34 -1.21
CA SER A 32 -12.71 28.50 -1.17
C SER A 32 -12.72 27.81 0.19
N HIS A 33 -13.20 26.57 0.23
CA HIS A 33 -13.06 25.75 1.42
C HIS A 33 -11.57 25.46 1.56
N SER A 34 -10.92 26.08 2.54
CA SER A 34 -9.62 25.62 3.00
C SER A 34 -9.79 24.20 3.53
N ALA A 35 -8.92 23.28 3.11
CA ALA A 35 -8.93 21.92 3.64
C ALA A 35 -8.79 21.95 5.16
N SER A 36 -9.58 21.14 5.86
CA SER A 36 -9.41 20.90 7.28
C SER A 36 -8.16 20.03 7.51
N VAL A 37 -7.63 20.04 8.74
CA VAL A 37 -6.42 19.30 9.09
C VAL A 37 -6.83 18.00 9.79
N LEU A 38 -6.31 16.86 9.32
CA LEU A 38 -6.52 15.56 9.96
C LEU A 38 -5.95 15.57 11.40
N PRO A 39 -6.50 14.73 12.31
CA PRO A 39 -6.11 14.74 13.72
C PRO A 39 -4.62 14.53 13.95
N THR A 40 -3.98 15.40 14.72
CA THR A 40 -2.54 15.31 15.04
C THR A 40 -2.19 14.12 15.94
N SER A 41 -3.18 13.45 16.53
CA SER A 41 -3.00 12.20 17.26
C SER A 41 -2.63 11.02 16.36
N SER A 42 -2.89 11.11 15.06
CA SER A 42 -2.57 10.09 14.08
C SER A 42 -1.75 10.61 12.91
N CYS A 43 -1.84 11.89 12.59
CA CYS A 43 -1.29 12.45 11.36
C CYS A 43 -0.29 13.57 11.66
N ALA A 44 0.76 13.65 10.85
CA ALA A 44 1.74 14.73 10.89
C ALA A 44 1.12 16.07 10.46
N LYS A 45 1.86 17.17 10.64
CA LYS A 45 1.43 18.48 10.17
C LYS A 45 1.19 18.49 8.66
N LEU A 46 0.16 19.23 8.24
CA LEU A 46 -0.15 19.46 6.84
C LEU A 46 1.05 20.12 6.12
N GLN A 47 1.47 19.50 5.04
CA GLN A 47 2.46 20.05 4.11
C GLN A 47 1.73 20.57 2.87
N SER A 48 1.92 21.84 2.53
CA SER A 48 1.25 22.48 1.40
C SER A 48 1.96 23.75 0.96
N SER A 49 1.59 24.27 -0.21
CA SER A 49 1.94 25.61 -0.67
C SER A 49 0.71 26.50 -0.53
N GLY A 50 0.54 27.11 0.64
CA GLY A 50 -0.65 27.90 0.98
C GLY A 50 -1.83 27.05 1.45
N SER A 51 -3.05 27.52 1.21
CA SER A 51 -4.30 26.83 1.58
C SER A 51 -4.72 25.86 0.47
N PRO A 52 -4.56 24.55 0.64
CA PRO A 52 -4.93 23.59 -0.40
C PRO A 52 -6.44 23.41 -0.50
N GLN A 53 -6.94 23.07 -1.68
CA GLN A 53 -8.34 22.68 -1.89
C GLN A 53 -8.61 21.28 -1.35
N PHE A 54 -7.63 20.36 -1.51
CA PHE A 54 -7.74 18.98 -1.12
C PHE A 54 -6.53 18.51 -0.33
N ILE A 55 -6.74 17.45 0.45
CA ILE A 55 -5.68 16.71 1.15
C ILE A 55 -5.52 15.33 0.50
N ILE A 56 -4.28 14.96 0.23
CA ILE A 56 -3.89 13.58 0.02
C ILE A 56 -3.33 13.08 1.36
N ALA A 57 -3.93 12.04 1.92
CA ALA A 57 -3.39 11.37 3.10
C ALA A 57 -2.49 10.20 2.69
N SER A 58 -1.53 9.82 3.54
CA SER A 58 -0.96 8.48 3.49
C SER A 58 -1.21 7.76 4.82
N ASP A 59 -1.38 6.45 4.78
CA ASP A 59 -1.58 5.61 5.96
C ASP A 59 -0.61 4.44 5.94
N LEU A 60 0.40 4.51 6.80
CA LEU A 60 1.53 3.57 6.86
C LEU A 60 1.98 3.41 8.31
N PRO A 61 2.49 2.25 8.76
CA PRO A 61 3.00 2.09 10.12
C PRO A 61 4.30 2.88 10.31
N LEU A 62 4.27 3.91 11.15
CA LEU A 62 5.40 4.80 11.40
C LEU A 62 6.13 4.50 12.72
N GLN A 63 5.78 3.38 13.38
CA GLN A 63 6.42 2.85 14.57
C GLN A 63 6.72 1.35 14.41
N GLY A 64 7.61 0.83 15.25
CA GLY A 64 8.00 -0.58 15.23
C GLY A 64 8.95 -0.93 14.10
N SER A 65 9.05 -2.22 13.75
CA SER A 65 10.08 -2.74 12.85
C SER A 65 9.90 -2.36 11.37
N SER A 66 8.71 -1.97 10.93
CA SER A 66 8.52 -1.44 9.56
C SER A 66 8.92 0.03 9.41
N ARG A 67 9.17 0.74 10.54
CA ARG A 67 9.35 2.20 10.59
C ARG A 67 10.43 2.72 9.65
N THR A 68 11.58 2.05 9.58
CA THR A 68 12.71 2.50 8.75
C THR A 68 12.29 2.62 7.29
N GLN A 69 11.60 1.63 6.77
CA GLN A 69 11.11 1.59 5.39
C GLN A 69 9.96 2.56 5.16
N THR A 70 8.96 2.56 6.02
CA THR A 70 7.73 3.34 5.83
C THR A 70 7.93 4.84 6.03
N VAL A 71 8.81 5.26 6.94
CA VAL A 71 9.22 6.68 7.06
C VAL A 71 9.94 7.15 5.80
N GLU A 72 10.77 6.34 5.17
CA GLU A 72 11.39 6.70 3.89
C GLU A 72 10.32 6.80 2.79
N MET A 73 9.34 5.91 2.77
CA MET A 73 8.21 5.98 1.84
C MET A 73 7.37 7.25 2.03
N THR A 74 7.06 7.67 3.27
CA THR A 74 6.33 8.93 3.51
C THR A 74 7.11 10.15 3.03
N LYS A 75 8.45 10.14 3.19
CA LYS A 75 9.32 11.18 2.63
C LYS A 75 9.30 11.18 1.10
N ALA A 76 9.24 10.00 0.46
CA ALA A 76 9.14 9.87 -0.99
C ALA A 76 7.81 10.42 -1.53
N ILE A 77 6.71 10.15 -0.83
CA ILE A 77 5.38 10.71 -1.13
C ILE A 77 5.42 12.24 -1.02
N ALA A 78 5.91 12.78 0.11
CA ALA A 78 6.04 14.20 0.34
C ALA A 78 6.93 14.88 -0.72
N TYR A 79 8.07 14.27 -1.04
CA TYR A 79 8.97 14.75 -2.09
C TYR A 79 8.26 14.82 -3.44
N THR A 80 7.53 13.78 -3.83
CA THR A 80 6.82 13.73 -5.12
C THR A 80 5.73 14.80 -5.22
N ILE A 81 4.94 15.01 -4.16
CA ILE A 81 3.93 16.08 -4.12
C ILE A 81 4.59 17.47 -4.17
N LYS A 82 5.71 17.66 -3.46
CA LYS A 82 6.48 18.89 -3.51
C LYS A 82 7.05 19.17 -4.91
N GLN A 83 7.57 18.15 -5.59
CA GLN A 83 8.05 18.28 -6.98
C GLN A 83 6.91 18.65 -7.95
N ALA A 84 5.69 18.21 -7.68
CA ALA A 84 4.49 18.63 -8.41
C ALA A 84 4.00 20.04 -8.02
N GLY A 85 4.73 20.77 -7.16
CA GLY A 85 4.37 22.11 -6.70
C GLY A 85 3.07 22.15 -5.88
N TYR A 86 2.74 21.05 -5.20
CA TYR A 86 1.46 20.89 -4.48
C TYR A 86 0.24 21.09 -5.40
N LYS A 87 0.34 20.62 -6.64
CA LYS A 87 -0.73 20.73 -7.65
C LYS A 87 -1.05 19.37 -8.27
N ALA A 88 -2.32 19.20 -8.61
CA ALA A 88 -2.85 18.11 -9.41
C ALA A 88 -3.74 18.70 -10.49
N GLY A 89 -3.17 19.01 -11.67
CA GLY A 89 -3.85 19.78 -12.73
C GLY A 89 -4.24 21.18 -12.23
N LYS A 90 -5.54 21.48 -12.26
CA LYS A 90 -6.10 22.77 -11.78
C LYS A 90 -6.26 22.87 -10.27
N TYR A 91 -6.10 21.75 -9.55
CA TYR A 91 -6.34 21.69 -8.11
C TYR A 91 -5.07 21.89 -7.31
N THR A 92 -5.17 22.57 -6.15
CA THR A 92 -4.12 22.64 -5.14
C THR A 92 -4.33 21.51 -4.13
N VAL A 93 -3.25 20.81 -3.78
CA VAL A 93 -3.27 19.68 -2.86
C VAL A 93 -2.32 19.90 -1.70
N GLY A 94 -2.71 19.45 -0.52
CA GLY A 94 -1.83 19.28 0.63
C GLY A 94 -1.58 17.82 0.91
N TYR A 95 -0.60 17.54 1.77
CA TYR A 95 -0.25 16.19 2.17
C TYR A 95 -0.19 16.06 3.68
N GLN A 96 -0.81 15.01 4.23
CA GLN A 96 -0.62 14.58 5.62
C GLN A 96 -0.27 13.09 5.67
N SER A 97 0.86 12.80 6.30
CA SER A 97 1.28 11.44 6.62
C SER A 97 0.62 11.02 7.92
N CYS A 98 -0.13 9.92 7.89
CA CYS A 98 -0.78 9.33 9.06
C CYS A 98 -0.15 8.00 9.43
N ASP A 99 -0.26 7.62 10.70
CA ASP A 99 0.32 6.44 11.31
C ASP A 99 -0.79 5.46 11.66
N ASP A 100 -0.74 4.26 11.09
CA ASP A 100 -1.65 3.16 11.38
C ASP A 100 -1.11 2.20 12.45
N SER A 101 0.06 2.51 13.02
CA SER A 101 0.72 1.70 14.05
C SER A 101 0.56 2.26 15.45
N THR A 102 0.85 1.43 16.43
CA THR A 102 0.96 1.81 17.83
C THR A 102 2.28 1.36 18.41
N ALA A 103 2.83 2.13 19.35
CA ALA A 103 4.05 1.76 20.07
C ALA A 103 3.89 0.42 20.84
N GLN A 104 2.69 0.15 21.34
CA GLN A 104 2.39 -1.08 22.08
C GLN A 104 2.38 -2.31 21.16
N ALA A 105 1.82 -2.20 19.96
CA ALA A 105 1.81 -3.29 18.99
C ALA A 105 3.18 -3.44 18.29
N GLY A 106 3.95 -2.37 18.17
CA GLY A 106 5.22 -2.35 17.43
C GLY A 106 5.04 -2.57 15.91
N LYS A 107 3.80 -2.52 15.44
CA LYS A 107 3.37 -2.74 14.06
C LYS A 107 2.03 -2.02 13.80
N TRP A 108 1.45 -2.19 12.61
CA TRP A 108 0.10 -1.73 12.31
C TRP A 108 -0.91 -2.28 13.33
N ASP A 109 -1.97 -1.51 13.59
CA ASP A 109 -3.00 -1.82 14.57
C ASP A 109 -4.40 -1.73 13.95
N PRO A 110 -5.24 -2.78 14.06
CA PRO A 110 -6.55 -2.81 13.43
C PRO A 110 -7.48 -1.66 13.86
N ALA A 111 -7.46 -1.29 15.14
CA ALA A 111 -8.30 -0.20 15.63
C ALA A 111 -7.82 1.15 15.09
N LYS A 112 -6.50 1.31 14.93
CA LYS A 112 -5.90 2.51 14.36
C LYS A 112 -6.25 2.65 12.88
N CYS A 113 -6.15 1.57 12.08
CA CYS A 113 -6.57 1.54 10.67
C CYS A 113 -8.06 1.96 10.55
N ALA A 114 -8.94 1.36 11.34
CA ALA A 114 -10.37 1.70 11.32
C ALA A 114 -10.63 3.17 11.70
N ALA A 115 -9.92 3.69 12.72
CA ALA A 115 -10.06 5.07 13.16
C ALA A 115 -9.57 6.06 12.10
N ASN A 116 -8.41 5.78 11.46
CA ASN A 116 -7.86 6.60 10.41
C ASN A 116 -8.78 6.64 9.18
N ALA A 117 -9.23 5.49 8.68
CA ALA A 117 -10.20 5.42 7.58
C ALA A 117 -11.48 6.21 7.89
N GLY A 118 -11.99 6.11 9.13
CA GLY A 118 -13.11 6.90 9.60
C GLY A 118 -12.85 8.42 9.56
N ASN A 119 -11.64 8.86 9.91
CA ASN A 119 -11.25 10.26 9.81
C ASN A 119 -11.20 10.73 8.36
N TYR A 120 -10.59 9.95 7.45
CA TYR A 120 -10.51 10.28 6.02
C TYR A 120 -11.88 10.40 5.38
N VAL A 121 -12.82 9.53 5.75
CA VAL A 121 -14.18 9.55 5.21
C VAL A 121 -14.96 10.78 5.67
N ARG A 122 -14.83 11.14 6.96
CA ARG A 122 -15.53 12.31 7.54
C ARG A 122 -15.02 13.63 6.98
N ASP A 123 -13.72 13.77 6.79
CA ASP A 123 -13.12 14.98 6.25
C ASP A 123 -13.26 15.03 4.73
N LYS A 124 -14.18 15.85 4.23
CA LYS A 124 -14.46 15.96 2.80
C LYS A 124 -13.33 16.59 1.98
N SER A 125 -12.35 17.22 2.64
CA SER A 125 -11.15 17.72 1.95
C SER A 125 -10.16 16.59 1.59
N VAL A 126 -10.22 15.43 2.25
CA VAL A 126 -9.44 14.26 1.86
C VAL A 126 -9.98 13.70 0.56
N ILE A 127 -9.20 13.83 -0.51
CA ILE A 127 -9.62 13.45 -1.87
C ILE A 127 -9.11 12.07 -2.28
N GLY A 128 -8.09 11.56 -1.62
CA GLY A 128 -7.50 10.25 -1.86
C GLY A 128 -6.48 9.86 -0.80
N VAL A 129 -6.21 8.57 -0.68
CA VAL A 129 -5.27 7.99 0.28
C VAL A 129 -4.18 7.19 -0.45
N ILE A 130 -2.93 7.39 -0.07
CA ILE A 130 -1.79 6.58 -0.49
C ILE A 130 -1.50 5.59 0.65
N GLY A 131 -1.85 4.35 0.46
CA GLY A 131 -1.82 3.33 1.52
C GLY A 131 -2.73 2.14 1.18
N THR A 132 -2.77 1.20 2.05
CA THR A 132 -1.94 1.06 3.26
C THR A 132 -0.64 0.34 2.96
N PHE A 133 0.20 0.12 3.97
CA PHE A 133 1.39 -0.72 3.82
C PHE A 133 1.02 -2.20 4.00
N ASN A 134 0.34 -2.53 5.10
CA ASN A 134 -0.03 -3.89 5.44
C ASN A 134 -1.38 -4.28 4.81
N SER A 135 -1.48 -5.47 4.22
CA SER A 135 -2.70 -5.95 3.57
C SER A 135 -3.86 -6.14 4.56
N GLY A 136 -3.58 -6.54 5.82
CA GLY A 136 -4.60 -6.63 6.87
C GLY A 136 -5.22 -5.27 7.22
N CYS A 137 -4.45 -4.18 7.19
CA CYS A 137 -4.99 -2.82 7.35
C CYS A 137 -5.88 -2.45 6.14
N ALA A 138 -5.45 -2.81 4.91
CA ALA A 138 -6.25 -2.59 3.70
C ALA A 138 -7.62 -3.29 3.75
N GLU A 139 -7.69 -4.51 4.29
CA GLU A 139 -8.96 -5.23 4.48
C GLU A 139 -9.97 -4.44 5.32
N ILE A 140 -9.48 -3.65 6.28
CA ILE A 140 -10.30 -2.80 7.16
C ILE A 140 -10.68 -1.49 6.47
N GLU A 141 -9.72 -0.83 5.84
CA GLU A 141 -9.90 0.53 5.33
C GLU A 141 -10.67 0.60 4.02
N ILE A 142 -10.41 -0.35 3.10
CA ILE A 142 -11.06 -0.36 1.78
C ILE A 142 -12.59 -0.32 1.89
N PRO A 143 -13.27 -1.18 2.68
CA PRO A 143 -14.73 -1.16 2.76
C PRO A 143 -15.30 0.09 3.44
N ILE A 144 -14.57 0.69 4.39
CA ILE A 144 -14.96 1.97 5.03
C ILE A 144 -14.92 3.09 3.99
N ALA A 145 -13.81 3.21 3.27
CA ALA A 145 -13.59 4.21 2.24
C ALA A 145 -14.51 4.01 1.02
N ASN A 146 -14.82 2.76 0.69
CA ASN A 146 -15.68 2.39 -0.42
C ASN A 146 -17.06 3.05 -0.34
N ARG A 147 -17.68 3.05 0.85
CA ARG A 147 -18.98 3.70 1.10
C ARG A 147 -18.95 5.22 0.87
N ALA A 148 -17.78 5.83 0.92
CA ALA A 148 -17.58 7.27 0.67
C ALA A 148 -17.01 7.57 -0.70
N SER A 149 -16.88 6.56 -1.57
CA SER A 149 -16.23 6.66 -2.88
C SER A 149 -14.80 7.22 -2.80
N LEU A 150 -14.10 7.03 -1.67
CA LEU A 150 -12.74 7.51 -1.46
C LEU A 150 -11.74 6.50 -2.03
N GLY A 151 -10.91 6.97 -2.97
CA GLY A 151 -9.95 6.14 -3.67
C GLY A 151 -8.65 5.93 -2.89
N TYR A 152 -8.10 4.71 -2.98
CA TYR A 152 -6.81 4.30 -2.43
C TYR A 152 -5.84 3.90 -3.54
N ALA A 153 -4.59 4.32 -3.40
CA ALA A 153 -3.49 3.86 -4.24
C ALA A 153 -2.39 3.27 -3.32
N SER A 154 -2.31 1.95 -3.22
CA SER A 154 -1.34 1.31 -2.36
C SER A 154 0.03 1.17 -3.02
N PRO A 155 1.10 1.56 -2.31
CA PRO A 155 2.48 1.30 -2.73
C PRO A 155 3.01 -0.06 -2.29
N ALA A 156 2.27 -0.84 -1.47
CA ALA A 156 2.85 -1.98 -0.76
C ALA A 156 1.94 -3.19 -0.55
N ASN A 157 0.61 -3.05 -0.58
CA ASN A 157 -0.26 -4.20 -0.36
C ASN A 157 -0.20 -5.20 -1.51
N THR A 158 0.14 -6.44 -1.24
CA THR A 158 0.37 -7.47 -2.24
C THR A 158 -0.65 -8.62 -2.20
N TYR A 159 -1.38 -8.80 -1.10
CA TYR A 159 -2.37 -9.88 -0.95
C TYR A 159 -3.39 -9.90 -2.10
N ASP A 160 -3.53 -11.05 -2.75
CA ASP A 160 -4.39 -11.22 -3.93
C ASP A 160 -5.85 -10.94 -3.63
N GLY A 161 -6.34 -11.35 -2.44
CA GLY A 161 -7.74 -11.23 -2.03
C GLY A 161 -8.29 -9.82 -2.03
N LEU A 162 -7.43 -8.79 -2.00
CA LEU A 162 -7.85 -7.40 -2.08
C LEU A 162 -8.44 -7.03 -3.45
N THR A 163 -8.06 -7.73 -4.53
CA THR A 163 -8.41 -7.34 -5.90
C THR A 163 -8.94 -8.46 -6.77
N GLN A 164 -8.57 -9.72 -6.48
CA GLN A 164 -8.90 -10.86 -7.31
C GLN A 164 -9.18 -12.13 -6.50
N VAL A 165 -9.83 -13.10 -7.13
CA VAL A 165 -9.96 -14.45 -6.60
C VAL A 165 -8.75 -15.26 -7.04
N GLN A 166 -8.08 -15.91 -6.10
CA GLN A 166 -6.96 -16.81 -6.35
C GLN A 166 -7.24 -18.16 -5.70
N PRO A 167 -7.38 -19.25 -6.49
CA PRO A 167 -7.71 -20.58 -5.96
C PRO A 167 -6.71 -21.06 -4.90
N GLY A 168 -7.21 -21.49 -3.75
CA GLY A 168 -6.41 -21.99 -2.63
C GLY A 168 -5.62 -20.93 -1.87
N VAL A 169 -5.84 -19.64 -2.17
CA VAL A 169 -5.21 -18.47 -1.53
C VAL A 169 -6.25 -17.58 -0.88
N THR A 170 -7.22 -17.11 -1.65
CA THR A 170 -8.19 -16.11 -1.20
C THR A 170 -9.36 -16.74 -0.45
N ALA A 171 -9.88 -16.01 0.52
CA ALA A 171 -11.02 -16.45 1.32
C ALA A 171 -12.37 -16.30 0.57
N ALA A 172 -13.39 -16.97 1.05
CA ALA A 172 -14.73 -16.86 0.50
C ALA A 172 -15.25 -15.40 0.56
N GLY A 173 -15.87 -14.94 -0.53
CA GLY A 173 -16.40 -13.59 -0.64
C GLY A 173 -15.39 -12.53 -1.06
N GLU A 174 -14.09 -12.85 -1.14
CA GLU A 174 -13.07 -11.94 -1.67
C GLU A 174 -13.09 -11.95 -3.21
N PRO A 175 -12.76 -10.80 -3.80
CA PRO A 175 -12.55 -9.48 -3.21
C PRO A 175 -13.87 -8.73 -2.92
N GLY A 176 -15.03 -9.30 -3.25
CA GLY A 176 -16.34 -8.63 -3.20
C GLY A 176 -16.67 -8.01 -1.84
N LYS A 177 -16.30 -8.67 -0.74
CA LYS A 177 -16.54 -8.20 0.63
C LYS A 177 -15.93 -6.82 0.92
N TYR A 178 -14.86 -6.44 0.21
CA TYR A 178 -14.20 -5.14 0.37
C TYR A 178 -14.88 -4.01 -0.40
N TYR A 179 -15.78 -4.33 -1.32
CA TYR A 179 -16.44 -3.36 -2.19
C TYR A 179 -17.97 -3.36 -2.02
N PRO A 180 -18.48 -2.96 -0.82
CA PRO A 180 -19.91 -3.06 -0.51
C PRO A 180 -20.82 -2.24 -1.42
N THR A 181 -20.30 -1.24 -2.15
CA THR A 181 -21.06 -0.46 -3.16
C THR A 181 -21.10 -1.13 -4.55
N GLY A 182 -20.44 -2.29 -4.71
CA GLY A 182 -20.25 -2.94 -6.01
C GLY A 182 -19.25 -2.24 -6.95
N LYS A 183 -18.68 -1.10 -6.55
CA LYS A 183 -17.68 -0.35 -7.31
C LYS A 183 -16.34 -0.40 -6.61
N ARG A 184 -15.26 -0.62 -7.37
CA ARG A 184 -13.91 -0.65 -6.81
C ARG A 184 -13.41 0.76 -6.49
N ASN A 185 -12.67 0.90 -5.40
CA ASN A 185 -12.05 2.15 -4.95
C ASN A 185 -10.57 2.00 -4.57
N TYR A 186 -9.97 0.87 -4.89
CA TYR A 186 -8.61 0.54 -4.50
C TYR A 186 -7.80 0.07 -5.70
N VAL A 187 -6.58 0.60 -5.82
CA VAL A 187 -5.58 0.17 -6.79
C VAL A 187 -4.23 -0.03 -6.08
N ARG A 188 -3.35 -0.85 -6.64
CA ARG A 188 -1.97 -1.01 -6.16
C ARG A 188 -0.98 -0.86 -7.30
N VAL A 189 0.17 -0.24 -6.99
CA VAL A 189 1.25 -0.04 -7.96
C VAL A 189 2.36 -1.09 -7.82
N VAL A 190 2.28 -1.94 -6.80
CA VAL A 190 3.15 -3.10 -6.56
C VAL A 190 2.49 -4.37 -7.12
N ALA A 191 3.29 -5.35 -7.52
CA ALA A 191 2.77 -6.62 -8.03
C ALA A 191 2.05 -7.42 -6.93
N ALA A 192 1.03 -8.18 -7.32
CA ALA A 192 0.30 -9.08 -6.42
C ALA A 192 1.11 -10.33 -6.07
N ASP A 193 0.80 -10.95 -4.92
CA ASP A 193 1.51 -12.08 -4.32
C ASP A 193 1.61 -13.30 -5.24
N ILE A 194 0.63 -13.55 -6.10
CA ILE A 194 0.69 -14.65 -7.09
C ILE A 194 1.96 -14.59 -7.94
N ASN A 195 2.43 -13.38 -8.28
CA ASN A 195 3.66 -13.22 -9.04
C ASN A 195 4.89 -13.52 -8.17
N GLN A 196 4.89 -13.03 -6.93
CA GLN A 196 6.01 -13.21 -6.01
C GLN A 196 6.15 -14.67 -5.59
N GLY A 197 5.09 -15.31 -5.08
CA GLY A 197 5.15 -16.71 -4.66
C GLY A 197 5.51 -17.67 -5.80
N THR A 198 5.10 -17.36 -7.05
CA THR A 198 5.56 -18.11 -8.21
C THR A 198 7.05 -17.90 -8.47
N ALA A 199 7.56 -16.66 -8.36
CA ALA A 199 8.98 -16.36 -8.54
C ALA A 199 9.85 -16.98 -7.45
N ASP A 200 9.38 -17.00 -6.20
CA ASP A 200 10.04 -17.65 -5.07
C ASP A 200 10.22 -19.16 -5.33
N ALA A 201 9.16 -19.84 -5.77
CA ALA A 201 9.25 -21.24 -6.15
C ALA A 201 10.24 -21.48 -7.33
N LEU A 202 10.29 -20.55 -8.30
CA LEU A 202 11.25 -20.62 -9.41
C LEU A 202 12.68 -20.41 -8.92
N LEU A 203 12.94 -19.52 -7.94
CA LEU A 203 14.27 -19.38 -7.34
C LEU A 203 14.73 -20.70 -6.73
N LEU A 204 13.90 -21.34 -5.89
CA LEU A 204 14.23 -22.62 -5.28
C LEU A 204 14.54 -23.68 -6.34
N LYS A 205 13.76 -23.74 -7.43
CA LYS A 205 14.03 -24.64 -8.55
C LYS A 205 15.38 -24.34 -9.22
N GLN A 206 15.71 -23.07 -9.47
CA GLN A 206 17.01 -22.65 -10.03
C GLN A 206 18.17 -23.05 -9.09
N LYS A 207 17.94 -23.00 -7.77
CA LYS A 207 18.89 -23.47 -6.75
C LYS A 207 18.94 -25.00 -6.60
N LYS A 208 18.21 -25.75 -7.45
CA LYS A 208 18.13 -27.23 -7.42
C LYS A 208 17.54 -27.77 -6.11
N ILE A 209 16.75 -26.97 -5.40
CA ILE A 209 15.99 -27.41 -4.23
C ILE A 209 14.86 -28.32 -4.70
N THR A 210 14.68 -29.43 -4.01
CA THR A 210 13.68 -30.45 -4.36
C THR A 210 12.48 -30.45 -3.43
N SER A 211 12.62 -29.90 -2.22
CA SER A 211 11.54 -29.84 -1.23
C SER A 211 11.64 -28.59 -0.36
N VAL A 212 10.49 -28.02 -0.01
CA VAL A 212 10.38 -26.81 0.80
C VAL A 212 9.38 -27.02 1.93
N PHE A 213 9.71 -26.52 3.12
CA PHE A 213 8.77 -26.34 4.21
C PHE A 213 8.29 -24.88 4.17
N ILE A 214 6.97 -24.65 4.20
CA ILE A 214 6.40 -23.32 4.06
C ILE A 214 5.82 -22.91 5.41
N LEU A 215 6.27 -21.78 5.91
CA LEU A 215 5.74 -21.14 7.12
C LEU A 215 4.84 -19.96 6.75
N ASN A 216 3.93 -19.57 7.68
CA ASN A 216 3.18 -18.33 7.61
C ASN A 216 2.96 -17.73 8.99
N ASP A 217 2.72 -16.40 9.07
CA ASP A 217 2.48 -15.65 10.30
C ASP A 217 0.99 -15.50 10.66
N LYS A 218 0.09 -16.11 9.89
CA LYS A 218 -1.38 -15.99 9.98
C LYS A 218 -1.96 -14.62 9.60
N GLU A 219 -1.14 -13.62 9.30
CA GLU A 219 -1.62 -12.36 8.74
C GLU A 219 -2.20 -12.58 7.34
N ALA A 220 -3.09 -11.70 6.88
CA ALA A 220 -3.70 -11.83 5.56
C ALA A 220 -2.65 -11.92 4.44
N TYR A 221 -1.62 -11.06 4.50
CA TYR A 221 -0.48 -11.11 3.59
C TYR A 221 0.32 -12.41 3.75
N GLY A 222 0.81 -12.72 4.94
CA GLY A 222 1.73 -13.82 5.12
C GLY A 222 1.12 -15.20 4.85
N LEU A 223 -0.16 -15.41 5.18
CA LEU A 223 -0.89 -16.61 4.79
C LEU A 223 -1.14 -16.64 3.28
N GLY A 224 -1.44 -15.49 2.67
CA GLY A 224 -1.63 -15.34 1.23
C GLY A 224 -0.40 -15.74 0.45
N ILE A 225 0.73 -15.08 0.67
CA ILE A 225 1.99 -15.36 -0.03
C ILE A 225 2.52 -16.78 0.23
N ALA A 226 2.29 -17.35 1.43
CA ALA A 226 2.63 -18.75 1.72
C ALA A 226 1.80 -19.72 0.87
N ASN A 227 0.53 -19.43 0.63
CA ASN A 227 -0.33 -20.21 -0.24
C ASN A 227 0.06 -20.06 -1.71
N ASP A 228 0.45 -18.85 -2.16
CA ASP A 228 0.95 -18.63 -3.52
C ASP A 228 2.28 -19.33 -3.74
N MET A 229 3.19 -19.28 -2.77
CA MET A 229 4.42 -20.08 -2.79
C MET A 229 4.11 -21.57 -2.88
N ARG A 230 3.13 -22.07 -2.10
CA ARG A 230 2.71 -23.49 -2.16
C ARG A 230 2.18 -23.85 -3.55
N ASN A 231 1.37 -23.00 -4.16
CA ASN A 231 0.84 -23.22 -5.51
C ASN A 231 1.97 -23.16 -6.56
N GLY A 232 2.86 -22.17 -6.47
CA GLY A 232 4.04 -22.04 -7.30
C GLY A 232 4.97 -23.24 -7.19
N ALA A 233 5.24 -23.73 -5.97
CA ALA A 233 6.06 -24.89 -5.70
C ALA A 233 5.48 -26.16 -6.36
N LYS A 234 4.17 -26.41 -6.17
CA LYS A 234 3.48 -27.55 -6.83
C LYS A 234 3.59 -27.47 -8.35
N LYS A 235 3.30 -26.30 -8.93
CA LYS A 235 3.38 -26.07 -10.38
C LYS A 235 4.80 -26.33 -10.94
N ASN A 236 5.83 -26.04 -10.14
CA ASN A 236 7.23 -26.20 -10.54
C ASN A 236 7.87 -27.54 -10.12
N GLY A 237 7.08 -28.48 -9.56
CA GLY A 237 7.52 -29.83 -9.22
C GLY A 237 8.34 -29.91 -7.91
N LEU A 238 8.26 -28.90 -7.03
CA LEU A 238 8.87 -28.98 -5.71
C LEU A 238 7.94 -29.74 -4.75
N LYS A 239 8.52 -30.63 -3.96
CA LYS A 239 7.80 -31.31 -2.88
C LYS A 239 7.50 -30.32 -1.75
N ILE A 240 6.25 -30.26 -1.30
CA ILE A 240 5.87 -29.55 -0.07
C ILE A 240 6.14 -30.50 1.11
N ALA A 241 7.24 -30.24 1.84
CA ALA A 241 7.63 -31.06 2.99
C ALA A 241 6.78 -30.77 4.23
N GLY A 242 6.17 -29.59 4.30
CA GLY A 242 5.23 -29.19 5.33
C GLY A 242 4.70 -27.79 5.12
N PHE A 243 3.60 -27.49 5.84
CA PHE A 243 2.97 -26.18 5.88
C PHE A 243 2.52 -25.90 7.31
N ALA A 244 3.01 -24.84 7.93
CA ALA A 244 2.69 -24.49 9.32
C ALA A 244 2.68 -22.98 9.53
N ALA A 245 2.08 -22.56 10.65
CA ALA A 245 2.18 -21.18 11.11
C ALA A 245 3.20 -21.08 12.24
N TRP A 246 3.83 -19.89 12.36
CA TRP A 246 4.51 -19.53 13.61
C TRP A 246 3.63 -18.60 14.45
N ASP A 247 3.90 -18.58 15.77
CA ASP A 247 3.26 -17.65 16.68
C ASP A 247 4.22 -16.46 16.92
N PRO A 248 3.84 -15.22 16.55
CA PRO A 248 4.68 -14.04 16.78
C PRO A 248 5.07 -13.80 18.25
N LYS A 249 4.30 -14.38 19.19
CA LYS A 249 4.53 -14.24 20.62
C LYS A 249 5.36 -15.37 21.22
N ALA A 250 5.77 -16.34 20.40
CA ALA A 250 6.56 -17.47 20.90
C ALA A 250 7.94 -17.01 21.43
N ALA A 251 8.30 -17.54 22.58
CA ALA A 251 9.61 -17.31 23.18
C ALA A 251 10.73 -18.13 22.48
N SER A 252 10.37 -19.19 21.74
CA SER A 252 11.29 -20.04 21.00
C SER A 252 10.62 -20.69 19.81
N TYR A 253 11.41 -20.93 18.75
CA TYR A 253 11.00 -21.66 17.53
C TYR A 253 11.83 -22.94 17.33
N GLN A 254 12.48 -23.46 18.36
CA GLN A 254 13.28 -24.68 18.28
C GLN A 254 12.46 -25.92 17.89
N ASP A 255 11.23 -26.05 18.42
CA ASP A 255 10.32 -27.14 18.04
C ASP A 255 9.95 -27.04 16.56
N LEU A 256 9.80 -25.83 16.03
CA LEU A 256 9.53 -25.60 14.62
C LEU A 256 10.74 -25.98 13.75
N ALA A 257 11.95 -25.63 14.17
CA ALA A 257 13.20 -26.06 13.51
C ALA A 257 13.32 -27.59 13.50
N THR A 258 13.04 -28.26 14.62
CA THR A 258 13.02 -29.74 14.72
C THR A 258 11.99 -30.35 13.77
N LYS A 259 10.81 -29.77 13.69
CA LYS A 259 9.76 -30.20 12.76
C LYS A 259 10.18 -30.07 11.31
N ILE A 260 10.82 -28.97 10.93
CA ILE A 260 11.35 -28.73 9.59
C ILE A 260 12.44 -29.74 9.26
N GLN A 261 13.39 -29.95 10.18
CA GLN A 261 14.45 -30.94 10.02
C GLN A 261 13.91 -32.35 9.79
N SER A 262 12.96 -32.77 10.66
CA SER A 262 12.34 -34.11 10.59
C SER A 262 11.50 -34.31 9.33
N SER A 263 11.02 -33.26 8.66
CA SER A 263 10.27 -33.32 7.40
C SER A 263 11.14 -33.66 6.20
N GLY A 264 12.47 -33.57 6.34
CA GLY A 264 13.41 -33.74 5.23
C GLY A 264 13.42 -32.59 4.22
N ALA A 265 12.86 -31.44 4.57
CA ALA A 265 12.89 -30.22 3.74
C ALA A 265 14.35 -29.82 3.42
N LYS A 266 14.54 -29.24 2.23
CA LYS A 266 15.84 -28.70 1.80
C LYS A 266 15.90 -27.18 1.83
N ALA A 267 14.74 -26.54 2.02
CA ALA A 267 14.60 -25.11 2.21
C ALA A 267 13.40 -24.82 3.10
N VAL A 268 13.36 -23.62 3.69
CA VAL A 268 12.18 -23.05 4.36
C VAL A 268 11.84 -21.72 3.73
N PHE A 269 10.55 -21.50 3.49
CA PHE A 269 9.99 -20.23 3.05
C PHE A 269 9.25 -19.56 4.22
N LEU A 270 9.53 -18.28 4.49
CA LEU A 270 8.99 -17.53 5.61
C LEU A 270 7.86 -16.59 5.15
N GLY A 271 6.69 -17.12 4.80
CA GLY A 271 5.54 -16.33 4.34
C GLY A 271 5.00 -15.43 5.45
N GLY A 272 5.47 -14.19 5.54
CA GLY A 272 5.04 -13.26 6.57
C GLY A 272 5.88 -12.00 6.67
N LEU A 273 5.73 -11.34 7.81
CA LEU A 273 6.33 -10.03 8.09
C LEU A 273 7.48 -10.17 9.09
N GLU A 274 8.53 -9.39 8.89
CA GLU A 274 9.66 -9.31 9.83
C GLU A 274 9.17 -8.86 11.22
N CYS A 275 8.20 -7.91 11.28
CA CYS A 275 7.60 -7.44 12.53
C CYS A 275 6.83 -8.50 13.32
N GLU A 276 6.55 -9.65 12.76
CA GLU A 276 5.94 -10.79 13.42
C GLU A 276 6.98 -11.72 14.06
N ASN A 277 7.97 -11.13 14.76
CA ASN A 277 9.09 -11.82 15.42
C ASN A 277 10.02 -12.56 14.44
N GLY A 278 10.12 -12.06 13.20
CA GLY A 278 10.87 -12.68 12.11
C GLY A 278 12.35 -12.83 12.42
N GLY A 279 12.96 -11.84 13.06
CA GLY A 279 14.38 -11.89 13.43
C GLY A 279 14.70 -13.05 14.39
N LYS A 280 13.84 -13.29 15.41
CA LYS A 280 14.00 -14.44 16.30
C LYS A 280 13.72 -15.76 15.58
N LEU A 281 12.69 -15.79 14.73
CA LEU A 281 12.39 -16.96 13.92
C LEU A 281 13.62 -17.39 13.10
N ILE A 282 14.26 -16.45 12.40
CA ILE A 282 15.47 -16.71 11.61
C ILE A 282 16.59 -17.24 12.49
N LYS A 283 16.84 -16.65 13.68
CA LYS A 283 17.87 -17.12 14.65
C LYS A 283 17.65 -18.56 15.05
N ASP A 284 16.45 -18.88 15.49
CA ASP A 284 16.13 -20.22 16.02
C ASP A 284 16.15 -21.28 14.90
N LEU A 285 15.64 -20.92 13.71
CA LEU A 285 15.73 -21.82 12.54
C LEU A 285 17.16 -22.05 12.14
N ARG A 286 18.01 -21.03 12.10
CA ARG A 286 19.43 -21.16 11.75
C ARG A 286 20.18 -22.03 12.76
N ALA A 287 19.89 -21.84 14.05
CA ALA A 287 20.48 -22.65 15.13
C ALA A 287 20.11 -24.13 15.03
N GLY A 288 18.84 -24.43 14.66
CA GLY A 288 18.37 -25.81 14.58
C GLY A 288 18.63 -26.52 13.23
N LEU A 289 18.74 -25.78 12.14
CA LEU A 289 18.87 -26.32 10.77
C LEU A 289 20.28 -26.23 10.20
N GLY A 290 21.15 -25.40 10.79
CA GLY A 290 22.52 -25.20 10.35
C GLY A 290 22.72 -23.99 9.44
N ALA A 291 23.99 -23.59 9.28
CA ALA A 291 24.38 -22.37 8.57
C ALA A 291 24.04 -22.40 7.07
N ASP A 292 24.15 -23.57 6.44
CA ASP A 292 23.96 -23.74 4.98
C ASP A 292 22.52 -24.04 4.58
N PHE A 293 21.59 -24.19 5.54
CA PHE A 293 20.20 -24.48 5.24
C PHE A 293 19.56 -23.29 4.54
N LEU A 294 18.94 -23.47 3.37
CA LEU A 294 18.38 -22.36 2.61
C LEU A 294 17.14 -21.80 3.29
N ILE A 295 17.21 -20.51 3.65
CA ILE A 295 16.07 -19.71 4.13
C ILE A 295 15.71 -18.72 3.04
N GLU A 296 14.45 -18.67 2.66
CA GLU A 296 13.89 -17.71 1.73
C GLU A 296 12.72 -16.97 2.39
N ALA A 297 12.64 -15.68 2.16
CA ALA A 297 11.57 -14.84 2.66
C ALA A 297 11.06 -13.88 1.58
N PRO A 298 9.77 -13.51 1.60
CA PRO A 298 9.21 -12.54 0.69
C PRO A 298 9.50 -11.09 1.14
N ASP A 299 8.90 -10.12 0.48
CA ASP A 299 9.11 -8.69 0.69
C ASP A 299 8.67 -8.18 2.07
N GLY A 300 7.91 -8.95 2.84
CA GLY A 300 7.68 -8.68 4.26
C GLY A 300 8.97 -8.60 5.10
N PHE A 301 10.10 -9.07 4.57
CA PHE A 301 11.44 -8.96 5.13
C PHE A 301 12.33 -7.95 4.39
N SER A 302 11.77 -7.13 3.50
CA SER A 302 12.52 -6.19 2.66
C SER A 302 13.06 -4.95 3.37
N SER A 303 12.73 -4.73 4.65
CA SER A 303 13.48 -3.83 5.51
C SER A 303 14.83 -4.47 5.89
N PHE A 304 15.72 -4.59 4.89
CA PHE A 304 16.96 -5.37 5.03
C PHE A 304 17.79 -5.01 6.27
N LYS A 305 17.88 -3.70 6.59
CA LYS A 305 18.63 -3.23 7.77
C LYS A 305 18.02 -3.77 9.07
N ASP A 306 16.68 -3.73 9.17
CA ASP A 306 15.99 -4.18 10.38
C ASP A 306 16.03 -5.71 10.46
N THR A 307 15.82 -6.41 9.33
CA THR A 307 15.96 -7.88 9.25
C THR A 307 17.35 -8.34 9.71
N VAL A 308 18.41 -7.69 9.21
CA VAL A 308 19.79 -8.00 9.65
C VAL A 308 20.03 -7.59 11.10
N ALA A 309 19.55 -6.43 11.54
CA ALA A 309 19.71 -6.00 12.93
C ALA A 309 19.06 -6.97 13.93
N HIS A 310 17.88 -7.51 13.60
CA HIS A 310 17.15 -8.42 14.47
C HIS A 310 17.62 -9.87 14.35
N ALA A 311 17.99 -10.36 13.16
CA ALA A 311 18.47 -11.72 12.96
C ALA A 311 19.97 -11.89 13.20
N GLY A 312 20.78 -10.83 13.10
CA GLY A 312 22.25 -10.89 13.19
C GLY A 312 22.83 -11.79 12.11
N ASP A 313 23.90 -12.52 12.47
CA ASP A 313 24.60 -13.45 11.56
C ASP A 313 23.70 -14.59 11.08
N ALA A 314 22.58 -14.86 11.75
CA ALA A 314 21.62 -15.87 11.32
C ALA A 314 20.93 -15.53 9.98
N ALA A 315 20.94 -14.26 9.58
CA ALA A 315 20.44 -13.82 8.27
C ALA A 315 21.40 -14.14 7.12
N GLU A 316 22.67 -14.47 7.42
CA GLU A 316 23.66 -14.70 6.36
C GLU A 316 23.22 -15.81 5.39
N GLY A 317 23.35 -15.55 4.08
CA GLY A 317 22.99 -16.49 3.04
C GLY A 317 21.49 -16.64 2.75
N MET A 318 20.60 -16.01 3.54
CA MET A 318 19.17 -16.05 3.23
C MET A 318 18.86 -15.26 1.94
N PHE A 319 17.77 -15.65 1.27
CA PHE A 319 17.24 -14.93 0.12
C PHE A 319 15.98 -14.15 0.52
N ILE A 320 15.85 -12.94 -0.05
CA ILE A 320 14.66 -12.11 0.13
C ILE A 320 14.21 -11.61 -1.25
N SER A 321 12.96 -11.86 -1.60
CA SER A 321 12.36 -11.38 -2.83
C SER A 321 11.65 -10.04 -2.62
N ILE A 322 11.70 -9.16 -3.62
CA ILE A 322 10.91 -7.93 -3.65
C ILE A 322 10.41 -7.65 -5.07
N ALA A 323 9.23 -7.04 -5.17
CA ALA A 323 8.71 -6.63 -6.45
C ALA A 323 9.59 -5.57 -7.13
N GLY A 324 9.68 -5.61 -8.46
CA GLY A 324 10.37 -4.63 -9.28
C GLY A 324 11.83 -4.95 -9.60
N GLN A 325 12.55 -3.93 -10.04
CA GLN A 325 13.93 -4.03 -10.52
C GLN A 325 14.91 -3.36 -9.54
N PRO A 326 16.14 -3.87 -9.41
CA PRO A 326 17.18 -3.21 -8.63
C PRO A 326 17.57 -1.88 -9.29
N TYR A 327 18.13 -0.94 -8.51
CA TYR A 327 18.50 0.40 -8.98
C TYR A 327 19.28 0.40 -10.31
N ALA A 328 20.24 -0.50 -10.47
CA ALA A 328 21.07 -0.58 -11.67
C ALA A 328 20.26 -0.81 -12.96
N GLN A 329 19.12 -1.51 -12.84
CA GLN A 329 18.24 -1.89 -13.95
C GLN A 329 16.99 -1.01 -14.08
N LEU A 330 16.78 -0.05 -13.16
CA LEU A 330 15.71 0.92 -13.29
C LEU A 330 15.79 1.70 -14.60
N GLY A 331 14.64 2.01 -15.19
CA GLY A 331 14.52 2.92 -16.31
C GLY A 331 14.91 4.36 -15.95
N LYS A 332 14.78 5.26 -16.91
CA LYS A 332 15.16 6.68 -16.75
C LYS A 332 14.40 7.34 -15.59
N GLY A 333 13.09 7.14 -15.50
CA GLY A 333 12.24 7.72 -14.44
C GLY A 333 12.64 7.23 -13.05
N GLY A 334 12.89 5.91 -12.91
CA GLY A 334 13.32 5.33 -11.64
C GLY A 334 14.69 5.83 -11.18
N LYS A 335 15.67 5.89 -12.08
CA LYS A 335 17.00 6.44 -11.78
C LYS A 335 16.96 7.92 -11.43
N ALA A 336 16.18 8.72 -12.17
CA ALA A 336 16.02 10.15 -11.91
C ALA A 336 15.35 10.39 -10.54
N PHE A 337 14.28 9.65 -10.23
CA PHE A 337 13.64 9.72 -8.92
C PHE A 337 14.62 9.36 -7.80
N ALA A 338 15.26 8.19 -7.86
CA ALA A 338 16.17 7.73 -6.81
C ALA A 338 17.35 8.69 -6.60
N ALA A 339 17.89 9.33 -7.67
CA ALA A 339 18.93 10.32 -7.55
C ALA A 339 18.44 11.61 -6.86
N GLY A 340 17.31 12.18 -7.32
CA GLY A 340 16.75 13.40 -6.75
C GLY A 340 16.26 13.22 -5.32
N PHE A 341 15.50 12.17 -5.07
CA PHE A 341 14.99 11.85 -3.75
C PHE A 341 16.11 11.49 -2.78
N GLY A 342 17.03 10.58 -3.19
CA GLY A 342 18.17 10.19 -2.36
C GLY A 342 18.99 11.42 -1.91
N LYS A 343 19.31 12.33 -2.85
CA LYS A 343 19.97 13.60 -2.51
C LYS A 343 19.18 14.40 -1.47
N SER A 344 17.87 14.45 -1.59
CA SER A 344 17.01 15.22 -0.67
C SER A 344 16.97 14.69 0.77
N ILE A 345 17.30 13.41 0.96
CA ILE A 345 17.33 12.74 2.28
C ILE A 345 18.73 12.29 2.72
N GLY A 346 19.79 12.73 1.99
CA GLY A 346 21.19 12.42 2.33
C GLY A 346 21.64 10.99 1.99
N LEU A 347 20.96 10.30 1.05
CA LEU A 347 21.32 8.97 0.58
C LEU A 347 21.89 8.99 -0.83
N LYS A 348 22.75 8.01 -1.16
CA LYS A 348 23.10 7.71 -2.55
C LYS A 348 21.88 7.09 -3.25
N ALA A 349 21.72 7.34 -4.53
CA ALA A 349 20.58 6.82 -5.32
C ALA A 349 20.39 5.29 -5.21
N LYS A 350 21.48 4.53 -5.18
CA LYS A 350 21.45 3.07 -5.05
C LYS A 350 21.04 2.56 -3.66
N ASP A 351 21.09 3.42 -2.65
CA ASP A 351 20.79 3.10 -1.24
C ASP A 351 19.36 3.53 -0.86
N VAL A 352 18.62 4.15 -1.80
CA VAL A 352 17.18 4.45 -1.65
C VAL A 352 16.42 3.12 -1.57
N ASN A 353 15.54 2.98 -0.59
CA ASN A 353 14.71 1.79 -0.46
C ASN A 353 13.83 1.63 -1.71
N PRO A 354 13.76 0.45 -2.33
CA PRO A 354 12.93 0.21 -3.52
C PRO A 354 11.46 0.60 -3.34
N TYR A 355 10.91 0.46 -2.14
CA TYR A 355 9.53 0.86 -1.84
C TYR A 355 9.30 2.37 -1.85
N SER A 356 10.35 3.19 -1.75
CA SER A 356 10.24 4.63 -1.99
C SER A 356 9.83 4.96 -3.43
N ASN A 357 10.29 4.15 -4.41
CA ASN A 357 9.87 4.27 -5.80
C ASN A 357 8.37 3.93 -5.98
N TYR A 358 7.87 2.93 -5.23
CA TYR A 358 6.45 2.60 -5.21
C TYR A 358 5.62 3.71 -4.55
N GLY A 359 6.09 4.27 -3.42
CA GLY A 359 5.47 5.43 -2.78
C GLY A 359 5.33 6.62 -3.74
N ALA A 360 6.39 6.92 -4.48
CA ALA A 360 6.37 7.98 -5.50
C ALA A 360 5.42 7.64 -6.65
N THR A 361 5.39 6.38 -7.12
CA THR A 361 4.50 5.96 -8.22
C THR A 361 3.03 6.00 -7.80
N ALA A 362 2.70 5.55 -6.59
CA ALA A 362 1.34 5.67 -6.03
C ALA A 362 0.91 7.14 -5.92
N THR A 363 1.85 8.01 -5.53
CA THR A 363 1.62 9.47 -5.49
C THR A 363 1.34 10.05 -6.87
N LEU A 364 2.14 9.72 -7.87
CA LEU A 364 1.90 10.16 -9.26
C LEU A 364 0.57 9.63 -9.80
N THR A 365 0.20 8.39 -9.45
CA THR A 365 -1.09 7.78 -9.78
C THR A 365 -2.24 8.60 -9.20
N MET A 366 -2.16 8.96 -7.92
CA MET A 366 -3.17 9.77 -7.24
C MET A 366 -3.24 11.19 -7.83
N LEU A 367 -2.10 11.86 -8.03
CA LEU A 367 -2.05 13.20 -8.62
C LEU A 367 -2.66 13.22 -10.03
N LYS A 368 -2.37 12.20 -10.86
CA LYS A 368 -2.93 12.07 -12.22
C LYS A 368 -4.44 11.84 -12.17
N ALA A 369 -4.92 11.00 -11.25
CA ALA A 369 -6.34 10.75 -11.07
C ALA A 369 -7.10 12.02 -10.64
N ILE A 370 -6.55 12.81 -9.72
CA ILE A 370 -7.11 14.09 -9.29
C ILE A 370 -7.11 15.09 -10.43
N ALA A 371 -6.00 15.22 -11.17
CA ALA A 371 -5.87 16.17 -12.30
C ALA A 371 -6.93 15.95 -13.39
N ASN A 372 -7.30 14.70 -13.63
CA ASN A 372 -8.28 14.31 -14.65
C ASN A 372 -9.72 14.22 -14.12
N SER A 373 -9.97 14.65 -12.87
CA SER A 373 -11.27 14.55 -12.23
C SER A 373 -12.05 15.88 -12.29
N ASP A 374 -13.30 15.81 -11.91
CA ASP A 374 -14.15 16.98 -11.64
C ASP A 374 -13.99 17.53 -10.21
N GLY A 375 -13.09 16.96 -9.40
CA GLY A 375 -12.87 17.31 -8.01
C GLY A 375 -13.72 16.51 -7.02
N THR A 376 -14.51 15.56 -7.47
CA THR A 376 -15.26 14.65 -6.58
C THR A 376 -14.45 13.38 -6.31
N ARG A 377 -14.65 12.78 -5.12
CA ARG A 377 -14.04 11.48 -4.75
C ARG A 377 -14.38 10.39 -5.76
N ALA A 378 -15.64 10.33 -6.22
CA ALA A 378 -16.09 9.34 -7.17
C ALA A 378 -15.35 9.45 -8.52
N SER A 379 -15.15 10.67 -9.01
CA SER A 379 -14.41 10.93 -10.25
C SER A 379 -12.93 10.61 -10.10
N VAL A 380 -12.29 11.00 -8.98
CA VAL A 380 -10.89 10.64 -8.68
C VAL A 380 -10.74 9.12 -8.66
N THR A 381 -11.60 8.43 -7.92
CA THR A 381 -11.60 6.96 -7.82
C THR A 381 -11.73 6.29 -9.19
N ALA A 382 -12.66 6.74 -10.03
CA ALA A 382 -12.80 6.20 -11.39
C ALA A 382 -11.56 6.44 -12.26
N ASN A 383 -10.86 7.57 -12.07
CA ASN A 383 -9.66 7.90 -12.83
C ASN A 383 -8.41 7.13 -12.34
N LEU A 384 -8.38 6.63 -11.09
CA LEU A 384 -7.29 5.76 -10.63
C LEU A 384 -7.11 4.56 -11.57
N PHE A 385 -8.19 3.87 -11.92
CA PHE A 385 -8.16 2.68 -12.77
C PHE A 385 -7.75 2.96 -14.24
N LYS A 386 -7.80 4.21 -14.68
CA LYS A 386 -7.38 4.64 -16.02
C LYS A 386 -5.92 5.07 -16.09
N THR A 387 -5.21 5.00 -14.94
CA THR A 387 -3.84 5.51 -14.86
C THR A 387 -2.86 4.55 -15.51
N SER A 388 -1.98 5.12 -16.33
CA SER A 388 -0.83 4.44 -16.92
C SER A 388 0.32 5.42 -17.08
N PHE A 389 1.55 4.91 -17.06
CA PHE A 389 2.76 5.69 -17.32
C PHE A 389 3.67 4.94 -18.30
N ALA A 390 4.20 5.63 -19.29
CA ALA A 390 5.25 5.10 -20.15
C ALA A 390 6.57 4.98 -19.38
N ASP A 391 6.79 5.86 -18.43
CA ASP A 391 7.93 5.84 -17.51
C ASP A 391 7.49 6.42 -16.14
N SER A 392 7.84 5.73 -15.07
CA SER A 392 7.54 6.11 -13.69
C SER A 392 8.73 5.73 -12.80
N PRO A 393 8.72 6.06 -11.50
CA PRO A 393 9.76 5.59 -10.58
C PRO A 393 9.94 4.07 -10.55
N VAL A 394 8.91 3.28 -10.87
CA VAL A 394 9.00 1.82 -11.02
C VAL A 394 9.11 1.37 -12.47
N GLY A 395 9.25 2.29 -13.42
CA GLY A 395 9.24 2.03 -14.85
C GLY A 395 7.85 2.16 -15.50
N PRO A 396 7.65 1.62 -16.71
CA PRO A 396 6.37 1.67 -17.37
C PRO A 396 5.37 0.76 -16.65
N PHE A 397 4.15 1.25 -16.42
CA PHE A 397 3.08 0.43 -15.88
C PHE A 397 1.70 0.87 -16.32
N LYS A 398 0.75 -0.04 -16.19
CA LYS A 398 -0.68 0.17 -16.46
C LYS A 398 -1.47 -0.61 -15.42
N LEU A 399 -2.55 -0.02 -14.94
CA LEU A 399 -3.52 -0.69 -14.08
C LEU A 399 -4.56 -1.44 -14.92
N ASN A 400 -4.94 -2.62 -14.45
CA ASN A 400 -6.04 -3.39 -15.04
C ASN A 400 -7.39 -3.01 -14.39
N ALA A 401 -8.48 -3.64 -14.83
CA ALA A 401 -9.82 -3.38 -14.30
C ALA A 401 -9.97 -3.76 -12.81
N ASN A 402 -9.12 -4.64 -12.29
CA ASN A 402 -9.12 -5.02 -10.88
C ASN A 402 -8.35 -4.02 -10.00
N GLY A 403 -7.57 -3.11 -10.60
CA GLY A 403 -6.70 -2.18 -9.90
C GLY A 403 -5.29 -2.71 -9.66
N ASP A 404 -4.91 -3.81 -10.31
CA ASP A 404 -3.57 -4.38 -10.24
C ASP A 404 -2.65 -3.83 -11.32
N THR A 405 -1.35 -3.76 -11.01
CA THR A 405 -0.32 -3.40 -12.00
C THR A 405 -0.01 -4.55 -12.94
N SER A 406 0.43 -4.22 -14.15
CA SER A 406 0.95 -5.19 -15.11
C SER A 406 2.37 -5.68 -14.83
N GLY A 407 3.09 -5.08 -13.88
CA GLY A 407 4.45 -5.47 -13.52
C GLY A 407 4.46 -6.80 -12.76
N ALA A 408 5.34 -7.74 -13.15
CA ALA A 408 5.46 -9.06 -12.53
C ALA A 408 6.90 -9.45 -12.18
N THR A 409 7.89 -8.61 -12.48
CA THR A 409 9.30 -8.92 -12.22
C THR A 409 9.62 -8.83 -10.74
N MET A 410 10.31 -9.85 -10.21
CA MET A 410 10.80 -9.93 -8.84
C MET A 410 12.32 -9.89 -8.81
N SER A 411 12.86 -9.04 -7.92
CA SER A 411 14.28 -8.99 -7.60
C SER A 411 14.56 -9.86 -6.39
N PHE A 412 15.61 -10.65 -6.45
CA PHE A 412 16.09 -11.43 -5.32
C PHE A 412 17.39 -10.87 -4.79
N TYR A 413 17.46 -10.74 -3.49
CA TYR A 413 18.65 -10.30 -2.75
C TYR A 413 19.08 -11.45 -1.84
N THR A 414 20.39 -11.56 -1.59
CA THR A 414 20.92 -12.42 -0.55
C THR A 414 21.67 -11.58 0.48
N ILE A 415 21.61 -11.95 1.75
CA ILE A 415 22.38 -11.27 2.79
C ILE A 415 23.81 -11.81 2.75
N LYS A 416 24.79 -10.90 2.61
CA LYS A 416 26.23 -11.20 2.61
C LYS A 416 26.96 -10.14 3.43
N GLY A 417 27.70 -10.57 4.46
CA GLY A 417 28.39 -9.67 5.35
C GLY A 417 27.45 -8.66 6.01
N GLY A 418 26.24 -9.08 6.38
CA GLY A 418 25.21 -8.23 6.96
C GLY A 418 24.59 -7.22 6.01
N GLN A 419 24.75 -7.36 4.70
CA GLN A 419 24.17 -6.45 3.69
C GLN A 419 23.39 -7.20 2.62
N ALA A 420 22.31 -6.60 2.14
CA ALA A 420 21.55 -7.14 1.03
C ALA A 420 22.32 -6.92 -0.29
N VAL A 421 22.64 -7.99 -0.97
CA VAL A 421 23.33 -8.00 -2.26
C VAL A 421 22.38 -8.54 -3.31
N PHE A 422 22.18 -7.80 -4.41
CA PHE A 422 21.36 -8.26 -5.53
C PHE A 422 21.88 -9.60 -6.06
N SER A 423 20.99 -10.56 -6.25
CA SER A 423 21.30 -11.91 -6.72
C SER A 423 20.79 -12.15 -8.14
N THR A 424 19.49 -12.04 -8.38
CA THR A 424 18.89 -12.32 -9.68
C THR A 424 17.53 -11.65 -9.87
N LEU A 425 17.06 -11.61 -11.13
CA LEU A 425 15.69 -11.25 -11.49
C LEU A 425 14.94 -12.48 -11.98
N ILE A 426 13.70 -12.61 -11.56
CA ILE A 426 12.78 -13.63 -12.05
C ILE A 426 11.48 -12.95 -12.50
N ASN A 427 11.05 -13.23 -13.72
CA ASN A 427 9.74 -12.87 -14.21
C ASN A 427 8.90 -14.14 -14.32
N PRO A 428 7.92 -14.34 -13.42
CA PRO A 428 7.12 -15.57 -13.39
C PRO A 428 6.16 -15.72 -14.56
N ALA A 429 5.94 -14.66 -15.35
CA ALA A 429 5.12 -14.68 -16.57
C ALA A 429 5.89 -15.14 -17.82
N LYS A 430 7.18 -15.36 -17.72
CA LYS A 430 8.06 -15.91 -18.76
C LYS A 430 8.50 -17.31 -18.41
#